data_1e916a9806ed1dd07c56cf936e85b3ba
#
_entry.id   1e916a9806ed1dd07c56cf936e85b3ba
#
_cell.length_a   1.000
_cell.length_b   1.000
_cell.length_c   1.000
_cell.angle_alpha   90.00
_cell.angle_beta   90.00
_cell.angle_gamma   90.00
#
_symmetry.space_group_name_H-M   'P 1'
#
loop_
_entity.id
_entity.type
_entity.pdbx_description
1 polymer ?
#
loop_
_entity_poly.entity_id
_entity_poly.type
_entity_poly.pdbx_seq_one_letter_code
_entity_poly.pdbx_strand_id
1 'polypeptide(L)'
;EVDSTKEIEEPEKAITLHFGTDEYIFGTMGNFSLIQGKAKSRKSYFLSALMAAAISEHNVCGHIRGHVADKVNIYIDTEQGDWHASKAKNRIQTMAGLDPRVNHPNFKHYRFRGLLTNKERLKLTDYIMQSFDNIGFVVIDGVVDLASKGVNDEEEATAIASKLLQWTSEKNCHISCVLHENKNDRNAKGHLGSYLVQNAETTASLAKSETTPGASDIVPEYTRNKEFPSMEMTITGYDSIELVQKDDLEAIAERVWVDEDMKRMLPLVNGKSVSAA
;
A
#
# COMPACT_ATOMS: atom_id res chain seq x y z
N GLU A 1 15.55 16.18 -24.88
CA GLU A 1 14.49 16.34 -25.89
C GLU A 1 13.82 14.99 -26.09
N VAL A 2 12.47 14.93 -26.02
CA VAL A 2 11.73 13.71 -26.32
C VAL A 2 11.68 13.53 -27.82
N ASP A 3 12.27 12.45 -28.31
CA ASP A 3 12.31 12.11 -29.72
C ASP A 3 11.06 11.27 -30.07
N SER A 4 10.07 11.89 -30.74
CA SER A 4 8.81 11.25 -31.13
C SER A 4 8.96 10.14 -32.17
N THR A 5 10.16 9.97 -32.74
CA THR A 5 10.46 8.89 -33.73
C THR A 5 10.94 7.62 -33.04
N LYS A 6 11.25 7.68 -31.71
CA LYS A 6 11.64 6.52 -30.91
C LYS A 6 10.43 5.96 -30.19
N GLU A 7 10.21 4.68 -30.34
CA GLU A 7 9.28 3.94 -29.49
C GLU A 7 9.85 3.90 -28.08
N ILE A 8 9.09 4.45 -27.12
CA ILE A 8 9.44 4.40 -25.69
C ILE A 8 8.70 3.21 -25.11
N GLU A 9 9.44 2.24 -24.61
CA GLU A 9 8.87 1.08 -23.93
C GLU A 9 8.11 1.49 -22.66
N GLU A 10 6.98 0.85 -22.40
CA GLU A 10 6.29 1.02 -21.11
C GLU A 10 7.21 0.58 -19.97
N PRO A 11 7.20 1.30 -18.83
CA PRO A 11 7.96 0.87 -17.65
C PRO A 11 7.50 -0.51 -17.18
N GLU A 12 8.44 -1.36 -16.77
CA GLU A 12 8.12 -2.65 -16.16
C GLU A 12 7.21 -2.47 -14.94
N LYS A 13 6.21 -3.32 -14.81
CA LYS A 13 5.32 -3.34 -13.65
C LYS A 13 6.09 -3.81 -12.41
N ALA A 14 5.91 -3.12 -11.28
CA ALA A 14 6.42 -3.57 -9.99
C ALA A 14 5.31 -4.25 -9.18
N ILE A 15 4.15 -3.59 -9.06
CA ILE A 15 2.97 -4.10 -8.33
C ILE A 15 1.73 -3.81 -9.18
N THR A 16 0.85 -4.82 -9.28
CA THR A 16 -0.47 -4.70 -9.89
C THR A 16 -1.58 -5.18 -8.95
N LEU A 17 -2.79 -4.65 -9.16
CA LEU A 17 -4.00 -5.07 -8.48
C LEU A 17 -4.93 -5.77 -9.48
N HIS A 18 -5.58 -6.83 -9.05
CA HIS A 18 -6.43 -7.66 -9.90
C HIS A 18 -7.84 -7.79 -9.32
N PHE A 19 -8.85 -7.42 -10.10
CA PHE A 19 -10.26 -7.56 -9.74
C PHE A 19 -11.03 -8.17 -10.91
N GLY A 20 -11.57 -9.37 -10.71
CA GLY A 20 -12.18 -10.14 -11.80
C GLY A 20 -11.17 -10.40 -12.92
N THR A 21 -11.47 -9.89 -14.12
CA THR A 21 -10.59 -9.95 -15.29
C THR A 21 -9.71 -8.72 -15.48
N ASP A 22 -9.91 -7.69 -14.67
CA ASP A 22 -9.21 -6.41 -14.80
C ASP A 22 -7.90 -6.40 -14.01
N GLU A 23 -6.88 -5.83 -14.66
CA GLU A 23 -5.59 -5.52 -14.05
C GLU A 23 -5.41 -4.00 -13.94
N TYR A 24 -4.92 -3.54 -12.81
CA TYR A 24 -4.63 -2.15 -12.53
C TYR A 24 -3.18 -2.01 -12.06
N ILE A 25 -2.44 -1.07 -12.63
CA ILE A 25 -1.06 -0.79 -12.24
C ILE A 25 -1.08 0.05 -10.97
N PHE A 26 -0.55 -0.50 -9.88
CA PHE A 26 -0.32 0.25 -8.64
C PHE A 26 1.02 0.98 -8.66
N GLY A 27 2.04 0.36 -9.25
CA GLY A 27 3.35 0.96 -9.39
C GLY A 27 4.20 0.30 -10.45
N THR A 28 4.97 1.13 -11.16
CA THR A 28 5.95 0.73 -12.18
C THR A 28 7.36 1.02 -11.73
N MET A 29 8.34 0.35 -12.33
CA MET A 29 9.75 0.60 -12.10
C MET A 29 10.12 2.04 -12.50
N GLY A 30 11.04 2.67 -11.76
CA GLY A 30 11.42 4.06 -11.97
C GLY A 30 10.50 5.10 -11.34
N ASN A 31 9.44 4.68 -10.63
CA ASN A 31 8.44 5.55 -10.02
C ASN A 31 8.25 5.26 -8.52
N PHE A 32 7.48 6.13 -7.83
CA PHE A 32 7.08 5.87 -6.45
C PHE A 32 5.59 6.09 -6.23
N SER A 33 5.05 5.43 -5.19
CA SER A 33 3.68 5.58 -4.73
C SER A 33 3.65 6.13 -3.30
N LEU A 34 2.56 6.85 -2.97
CA LEU A 34 2.29 7.41 -1.66
C LEU A 34 1.07 6.75 -1.04
N ILE A 35 1.22 6.26 0.19
CA ILE A 35 0.11 5.77 1.01
C ILE A 35 -0.09 6.76 2.14
N GLN A 36 -1.25 7.42 2.15
CA GLN A 36 -1.60 8.40 3.17
C GLN A 36 -2.75 7.91 4.06
N GLY A 37 -2.91 8.51 5.21
CA GLY A 37 -4.01 8.22 6.12
C GLY A 37 -3.70 8.58 7.57
N LYS A 38 -4.75 8.73 8.38
CA LYS A 38 -4.62 9.05 9.80
C LYS A 38 -3.86 7.97 10.58
N ALA A 39 -3.35 8.33 11.74
CA ALA A 39 -2.75 7.35 12.63
C ALA A 39 -3.74 6.21 12.95
N LYS A 40 -3.24 4.97 13.02
CA LYS A 40 -4.04 3.76 13.28
C LYS A 40 -5.06 3.40 12.19
N SER A 41 -4.90 3.88 10.96
CA SER A 41 -5.67 3.45 9.78
C SER A 41 -5.17 2.14 9.15
N ARG A 42 -4.21 1.46 9.78
CA ARG A 42 -3.64 0.16 9.35
C ARG A 42 -2.79 0.20 8.08
N LYS A 43 -2.20 1.35 7.76
CA LYS A 43 -1.29 1.51 6.60
C LYS A 43 -0.20 0.44 6.54
N SER A 44 0.46 0.15 7.67
CA SER A 44 1.53 -0.86 7.74
C SER A 44 1.05 -2.29 7.40
N TYR A 45 -0.25 -2.60 7.54
CA TYR A 45 -0.80 -3.88 7.07
C TYR A 45 -0.90 -3.91 5.55
N PHE A 46 -1.37 -2.83 4.93
CA PHE A 46 -1.41 -2.72 3.48
C PHE A 46 -0.01 -2.73 2.87
N LEU A 47 0.94 -1.98 3.45
CA LEU A 47 2.35 -2.05 3.05
C LEU A 47 2.93 -3.46 3.17
N SER A 48 2.54 -4.19 4.23
CA SER A 48 2.97 -5.59 4.38
C SER A 48 2.45 -6.46 3.24
N ALA A 49 1.21 -6.24 2.79
CA ALA A 49 0.64 -6.98 1.66
C ALA A 49 1.33 -6.63 0.33
N LEU A 50 1.64 -5.34 0.08
CA LEU A 50 2.41 -4.91 -1.08
C LEU A 50 3.82 -5.54 -1.09
N MET A 51 4.52 -5.50 0.05
CA MET A 51 5.85 -6.13 0.17
C MET A 51 5.77 -7.65 0.05
N ALA A 52 4.74 -8.28 0.63
CA ALA A 52 4.52 -9.71 0.48
C ALA A 52 4.33 -10.09 -0.99
N ALA A 53 3.57 -9.31 -1.75
CA ALA A 53 3.40 -9.51 -3.18
C ALA A 53 4.73 -9.33 -3.93
N ALA A 54 5.54 -8.33 -3.57
CA ALA A 54 6.83 -8.08 -4.20
C ALA A 54 7.83 -9.24 -4.05
N ILE A 55 7.75 -10.00 -2.93
CA ILE A 55 8.63 -11.15 -2.67
C ILE A 55 7.99 -12.51 -3.01
N SER A 56 6.76 -12.51 -3.52
CA SER A 56 5.98 -13.71 -3.83
C SER A 56 5.85 -13.91 -5.33
N GLU A 57 5.76 -15.16 -5.75
CA GLU A 57 5.38 -15.53 -7.12
C GLU A 57 3.86 -15.64 -7.33
N HIS A 58 3.07 -15.45 -6.26
CA HIS A 58 1.62 -15.63 -6.23
C HIS A 58 0.89 -14.33 -5.93
N ASN A 59 -0.40 -14.29 -6.23
CA ASN A 59 -1.27 -13.20 -5.80
C ASN A 59 -1.41 -13.23 -4.27
N VAL A 60 -1.11 -12.12 -3.62
CA VAL A 60 -1.30 -11.95 -2.18
C VAL A 60 -2.71 -11.41 -1.93
N CYS A 61 -3.39 -11.93 -0.92
CA CYS A 61 -4.78 -11.58 -0.58
C CYS A 61 -5.76 -11.68 -1.77
N GLY A 62 -5.46 -12.54 -2.75
CA GLY A 62 -6.26 -12.73 -3.95
C GLY A 62 -6.15 -11.61 -5.01
N HIS A 63 -5.65 -10.44 -4.65
CA HIS A 63 -5.75 -9.24 -5.48
C HIS A 63 -4.44 -8.55 -5.80
N ILE A 64 -3.38 -8.74 -5.02
CA ILE A 64 -2.11 -8.01 -5.20
C ILE A 64 -1.07 -8.93 -5.81
N ARG A 65 -0.49 -8.53 -6.94
CA ARG A 65 0.59 -9.27 -7.60
C ARG A 65 1.85 -8.42 -7.70
N GLY A 66 2.97 -8.99 -7.29
CA GLY A 66 4.30 -8.44 -7.52
C GLY A 66 4.94 -9.04 -8.78
N HIS A 67 5.82 -8.27 -9.38
CA HIS A 67 6.55 -8.66 -10.60
C HIS A 67 8.08 -8.60 -10.41
N VAL A 68 8.54 -8.52 -9.15
CA VAL A 68 9.93 -8.27 -8.78
C VAL A 68 10.48 -9.25 -7.73
N ALA A 69 9.93 -10.47 -7.68
CA ALA A 69 10.32 -11.47 -6.67
C ALA A 69 11.77 -11.98 -6.84
N ASP A 70 12.32 -11.88 -8.04
CA ASP A 70 13.71 -12.19 -8.38
C ASP A 70 14.70 -11.09 -7.98
N LYS A 71 14.21 -9.89 -7.63
CA LYS A 71 15.00 -8.73 -7.25
C LYS A 71 15.10 -8.58 -5.73
N VAL A 72 15.99 -7.72 -5.25
CA VAL A 72 16.09 -7.38 -3.82
C VAL A 72 14.96 -6.45 -3.44
N ASN A 73 14.12 -6.85 -2.49
CA ASN A 73 13.00 -6.09 -1.99
C ASN A 73 13.28 -5.63 -0.55
N ILE A 74 13.07 -4.34 -0.28
CA ILE A 74 13.59 -3.68 0.93
C ILE A 74 12.44 -3.05 1.71
N TYR A 75 12.32 -3.35 3.00
CA TYR A 75 11.41 -2.68 3.92
C TYR A 75 12.20 -1.87 4.94
N ILE A 76 12.00 -0.56 4.98
CA ILE A 76 12.61 0.38 5.93
C ILE A 76 11.52 0.84 6.90
N ASP A 77 11.62 0.39 8.14
CA ASP A 77 10.72 0.74 9.24
C ASP A 77 11.39 1.81 10.11
N THR A 78 10.83 3.01 10.14
CA THR A 78 11.37 4.13 10.90
C THR A 78 10.71 4.30 12.26
N GLU A 79 9.53 3.69 12.48
CA GLU A 79 8.67 3.97 13.62
C GLU A 79 8.67 2.86 14.69
N GLN A 80 8.78 1.59 14.29
CA GLN A 80 8.50 0.46 15.18
C GLN A 80 9.73 -0.02 15.94
N GLY A 81 9.49 -0.49 17.18
CA GLY A 81 10.51 -1.17 17.98
C GLY A 81 10.70 -2.62 17.54
N ASP A 82 11.73 -3.30 18.09
CA ASP A 82 12.20 -4.63 17.69
C ASP A 82 11.09 -5.67 17.57
N TRP A 83 10.24 -5.74 18.58
CA TRP A 83 9.16 -6.73 18.62
C TRP A 83 8.13 -6.51 17.50
N HIS A 84 7.70 -5.26 17.30
CA HIS A 84 6.72 -4.92 16.27
C HIS A 84 7.30 -5.06 14.85
N ALA A 85 8.55 -4.65 14.64
CA ALA A 85 9.25 -4.83 13.37
C ALA A 85 9.43 -6.34 13.04
N SER A 86 9.80 -7.16 14.02
CA SER A 86 9.86 -8.62 13.85
C SER A 86 8.49 -9.20 13.47
N LYS A 87 7.42 -8.72 14.09
CA LYS A 87 6.05 -9.12 13.76
C LYS A 87 5.65 -8.69 12.34
N ALA A 88 6.01 -7.48 11.93
CA ALA A 88 5.79 -7.02 10.55
C ALA A 88 6.53 -7.90 9.53
N LYS A 89 7.79 -8.23 9.81
CA LYS A 89 8.59 -9.16 8.97
C LYS A 89 7.91 -10.51 8.84
N ASN A 90 7.50 -11.12 9.97
CA ASN A 90 6.83 -12.42 9.97
C ASN A 90 5.52 -12.38 9.16
N ARG A 91 4.71 -11.34 9.36
CA ARG A 91 3.47 -11.12 8.60
C ARG A 91 3.73 -11.04 7.10
N ILE A 92 4.72 -10.27 6.66
CA ILE A 92 5.10 -10.15 5.25
C ILE A 92 5.44 -11.53 4.68
N GLN A 93 6.30 -12.28 5.35
CA GLN A 93 6.71 -13.61 4.88
C GLN A 93 5.54 -14.61 4.88
N THR A 94 4.69 -14.59 5.91
CA THR A 94 3.49 -15.44 5.97
C THR A 94 2.52 -15.13 4.84
N MET A 95 2.22 -13.84 4.58
CA MET A 95 1.36 -13.43 3.45
C MET A 95 1.94 -13.83 2.10
N ALA A 96 3.27 -13.83 1.97
CA ALA A 96 3.97 -14.28 0.77
C ALA A 96 4.02 -15.81 0.61
N GLY A 97 3.49 -16.59 1.56
CA GLY A 97 3.57 -18.04 1.56
C GLY A 97 4.95 -18.58 1.93
N LEU A 98 5.81 -17.77 2.56
CA LEU A 98 7.18 -18.12 2.96
C LEU A 98 7.24 -18.48 4.45
N ASP A 99 8.23 -19.31 4.85
CA ASP A 99 8.47 -19.61 6.27
C ASP A 99 9.02 -18.37 7.00
N PRO A 100 8.28 -17.79 7.98
CA PRO A 100 8.71 -16.59 8.69
C PRO A 100 9.93 -16.79 9.59
N ARG A 101 10.35 -18.07 9.84
CA ARG A 101 11.53 -18.41 10.63
C ARG A 101 12.82 -18.42 9.82
N VAL A 102 12.73 -18.31 8.47
CA VAL A 102 13.86 -18.32 7.56
C VAL A 102 14.07 -16.93 6.96
N ASN A 103 15.31 -16.49 6.87
CA ASN A 103 15.61 -15.24 6.18
C ASN A 103 15.52 -15.48 4.66
N HIS A 104 14.58 -14.81 4.01
CA HIS A 104 14.47 -14.86 2.56
C HIS A 104 15.61 -14.06 1.91
N PRO A 105 16.35 -14.61 0.93
CA PRO A 105 17.53 -13.96 0.37
C PRO A 105 17.23 -12.62 -0.30
N ASN A 106 16.08 -12.52 -0.96
CA ASN A 106 15.65 -11.31 -1.69
C ASN A 106 14.79 -10.37 -0.84
N PHE A 107 14.66 -10.60 0.46
CA PHE A 107 13.92 -9.71 1.36
C PHE A 107 14.82 -9.17 2.46
N LYS A 108 14.92 -7.84 2.53
CA LYS A 108 15.70 -7.10 3.54
C LYS A 108 14.75 -6.22 4.34
N HIS A 109 14.77 -6.38 5.67
CA HIS A 109 13.97 -5.56 6.58
C HIS A 109 14.91 -4.79 7.53
N TYR A 110 14.94 -3.47 7.41
CA TYR A 110 15.74 -2.58 8.24
C TYR A 110 14.84 -1.82 9.21
N ARG A 111 15.28 -1.69 10.45
CA ARG A 111 14.60 -0.98 11.52
C ARG A 111 15.46 0.19 12.01
N PHE A 112 14.91 1.41 11.91
CA PHE A 112 15.62 2.64 12.23
C PHE A 112 15.22 3.27 13.56
N ARG A 113 14.14 2.81 14.20
CA ARG A 113 13.70 3.36 15.47
C ARG A 113 14.80 3.28 16.54
N GLY A 114 15.05 4.41 17.19
CA GLY A 114 15.98 4.51 18.32
C GLY A 114 17.45 4.56 17.93
N LEU A 115 17.78 4.54 16.64
CA LEU A 115 19.16 4.52 16.21
C LEU A 115 19.73 5.92 15.93
N LEU A 116 18.94 6.84 15.31
CA LEU A 116 19.56 7.93 14.59
C LEU A 116 18.64 9.17 14.55
N THR A 117 19.25 10.33 14.29
CA THR A 117 18.54 11.53 13.86
C THR A 117 17.96 11.33 12.47
N ASN A 118 16.97 12.13 12.07
CA ASN A 118 16.39 12.06 10.73
C ASN A 118 17.43 12.22 9.62
N LYS A 119 18.43 13.08 9.84
CA LYS A 119 19.56 13.26 8.91
C LYS A 119 20.39 11.97 8.73
N GLU A 120 20.61 11.24 9.82
CA GLU A 120 21.32 9.96 9.78
C GLU A 120 20.49 8.85 9.16
N ARG A 121 19.16 8.85 9.41
CA ARG A 121 18.23 7.93 8.74
C ARG A 121 18.23 8.13 7.23
N LEU A 122 18.20 9.37 6.75
CA LEU A 122 18.30 9.67 5.32
C LEU A 122 19.63 9.17 4.73
N LYS A 123 20.76 9.41 5.40
CA LYS A 123 22.08 8.92 4.97
C LYS A 123 22.15 7.40 4.95
N LEU A 124 21.58 6.73 5.96
CA LEU A 124 21.56 5.28 6.03
C LEU A 124 20.64 4.69 4.95
N THR A 125 19.50 5.33 4.68
CA THR A 125 18.63 4.95 3.54
C THR A 125 19.40 5.06 2.23
N ASP A 126 20.09 6.16 2.00
CA ASP A 126 20.93 6.35 0.80
C ASP A 126 22.00 5.25 0.68
N TYR A 127 22.69 4.95 1.76
CA TYR A 127 23.68 3.88 1.81
C TYR A 127 23.07 2.51 1.48
N ILE A 128 21.89 2.19 2.03
CA ILE A 128 21.18 0.94 1.74
C ILE A 128 20.80 0.88 0.27
N MET A 129 20.24 1.95 -0.29
CA MET A 129 19.88 2.04 -1.71
C MET A 129 21.10 1.82 -2.61
N GLN A 130 22.27 2.35 -2.24
CA GLN A 130 23.50 2.17 -3.00
C GLN A 130 24.16 0.79 -2.81
N SER A 131 23.80 0.04 -1.75
CA SER A 131 24.40 -1.26 -1.43
C SER A 131 23.89 -2.42 -2.30
N PHE A 132 22.86 -2.19 -3.11
CA PHE A 132 22.27 -3.22 -3.98
C PHE A 132 22.11 -2.69 -5.41
N ASP A 133 22.43 -3.52 -6.41
CA ASP A 133 22.32 -3.16 -7.81
C ASP A 133 20.98 -3.57 -8.44
N ASN A 134 20.35 -4.63 -7.94
CA ASN A 134 19.11 -5.19 -8.46
C ASN A 134 17.96 -5.03 -7.45
N ILE A 135 17.53 -3.79 -7.24
CA ILE A 135 16.40 -3.49 -6.34
C ILE A 135 15.09 -3.57 -7.13
N GLY A 136 14.08 -4.26 -6.58
CA GLY A 136 12.75 -4.33 -7.17
C GLY A 136 11.77 -3.36 -6.50
N PHE A 137 11.44 -3.63 -5.25
CA PHE A 137 10.45 -2.87 -4.51
C PHE A 137 10.98 -2.41 -3.15
N VAL A 138 10.74 -1.14 -2.82
CA VAL A 138 11.15 -0.57 -1.54
C VAL A 138 9.94 -0.01 -0.81
N VAL A 139 9.83 -0.31 0.47
CA VAL A 139 8.87 0.33 1.38
C VAL A 139 9.62 1.24 2.33
N ILE A 140 9.14 2.49 2.49
CA ILE A 140 9.57 3.43 3.52
C ILE A 140 8.36 3.72 4.41
N ASP A 141 8.26 2.99 5.53
CA ASP A 141 7.18 3.15 6.50
C ASP A 141 7.53 4.28 7.48
N GLY A 142 7.14 5.51 7.07
CA GLY A 142 7.42 6.76 7.77
C GLY A 142 8.41 7.67 7.04
N VAL A 143 8.07 8.12 5.81
CA VAL A 143 8.97 9.02 5.03
C VAL A 143 9.26 10.35 5.73
N VAL A 144 8.38 10.81 6.63
CA VAL A 144 8.59 12.00 7.48
C VAL A 144 9.88 11.90 8.31
N ASP A 145 10.24 10.72 8.74
CA ASP A 145 11.42 10.47 9.55
C ASP A 145 12.74 10.59 8.79
N LEU A 146 12.68 10.84 7.49
CA LEU A 146 13.84 11.22 6.67
C LEU A 146 14.02 12.75 6.61
N ALA A 147 13.00 13.54 7.00
CA ALA A 147 13.02 14.99 6.96
C ALA A 147 13.50 15.58 8.29
N SER A 148 14.65 16.28 8.30
CA SER A 148 15.31 16.78 9.51
C SER A 148 14.70 18.08 10.04
N LYS A 149 14.16 18.93 9.14
CA LYS A 149 13.54 20.21 9.48
C LYS A 149 12.00 20.10 9.63
N GLY A 150 11.45 18.91 9.35
CA GLY A 150 10.03 18.62 9.48
C GLY A 150 9.21 18.85 8.20
N VAL A 151 7.94 18.49 8.25
CA VAL A 151 7.03 18.40 7.08
C VAL A 151 6.67 19.74 6.43
N ASN A 152 6.88 20.87 7.12
CA ASN A 152 6.50 22.20 6.66
C ASN A 152 7.68 23.01 6.09
N ASP A 153 8.90 22.50 6.10
CA ASP A 153 10.03 23.11 5.43
C ASP A 153 9.99 22.79 3.94
N GLU A 154 9.81 23.80 3.10
CA GLU A 154 9.60 23.63 1.66
C GLU A 154 10.85 23.15 0.94
N GLU A 155 12.03 23.63 1.34
CA GLU A 155 13.31 23.23 0.77
C GLU A 155 13.57 21.74 1.03
N GLU A 156 13.33 21.31 2.26
CA GLU A 156 13.51 19.91 2.64
C GLU A 156 12.46 19.00 2.02
N ALA A 157 11.20 19.45 1.94
CA ALA A 157 10.13 18.72 1.25
C ALA A 157 10.49 18.44 -0.21
N THR A 158 10.99 19.47 -0.90
CA THR A 158 11.48 19.34 -2.28
C THR A 158 12.68 18.39 -2.37
N ALA A 159 13.63 18.51 -1.42
CA ALA A 159 14.81 17.63 -1.40
C ALA A 159 14.46 16.15 -1.20
N ILE A 160 13.52 15.83 -0.29
CA ILE A 160 13.06 14.45 -0.05
C ILE A 160 12.33 13.90 -1.29
N ALA A 161 11.41 14.67 -1.89
CA ALA A 161 10.72 14.24 -3.11
C ALA A 161 11.70 14.00 -4.26
N SER A 162 12.67 14.92 -4.46
CA SER A 162 13.74 14.76 -5.46
C SER A 162 14.60 13.52 -5.19
N LYS A 163 14.86 13.21 -3.92
CA LYS A 163 15.64 12.04 -3.54
C LYS A 163 14.92 10.73 -3.84
N LEU A 164 13.60 10.66 -3.63
CA LEU A 164 12.78 9.50 -4.05
C LEU A 164 12.83 9.30 -5.57
N LEU A 165 12.66 10.39 -6.34
CA LEU A 165 12.77 10.34 -7.80
C LEU A 165 14.17 9.91 -8.26
N GLN A 166 15.23 10.40 -7.60
CA GLN A 166 16.59 10.01 -7.89
C GLN A 166 16.80 8.50 -7.66
N TRP A 167 16.43 7.98 -6.48
CA TRP A 167 16.60 6.56 -6.15
C TRP A 167 15.82 5.66 -7.10
N THR A 168 14.55 6.00 -7.41
CA THR A 168 13.75 5.20 -8.33
C THR A 168 14.33 5.18 -9.73
N SER A 169 14.84 6.32 -10.22
CA SER A 169 15.47 6.42 -11.54
C SER A 169 16.82 5.70 -11.61
N GLU A 170 17.73 5.95 -10.63
CA GLU A 170 19.06 5.36 -10.62
C GLU A 170 19.07 3.84 -10.44
N LYS A 171 18.13 3.32 -9.63
CA LYS A 171 18.05 1.89 -9.30
C LYS A 171 17.02 1.15 -10.16
N ASN A 172 16.28 1.85 -11.01
CA ASN A 172 15.14 1.31 -11.74
C ASN A 172 14.28 0.41 -10.83
N CYS A 173 13.78 1.00 -9.72
CA CYS A 173 12.97 0.31 -8.71
C CYS A 173 11.68 1.08 -8.43
N HIS A 174 10.72 0.45 -7.78
CA HIS A 174 9.53 1.15 -7.26
C HIS A 174 9.66 1.38 -5.75
N ILE A 175 9.31 2.59 -5.29
CA ILE A 175 9.29 2.94 -3.86
C ILE A 175 7.84 3.22 -3.43
N SER A 176 7.31 2.52 -2.43
CA SER A 176 6.08 2.89 -1.74
C SER A 176 6.40 3.54 -0.41
N CYS A 177 5.96 4.77 -0.19
CA CYS A 177 6.19 5.47 1.07
C CYS A 177 4.89 5.83 1.79
N VAL A 178 4.99 5.97 3.12
CA VAL A 178 3.86 6.33 3.97
C VAL A 178 4.01 7.75 4.50
N LEU A 179 2.90 8.48 4.46
CA LEU A 179 2.74 9.77 5.09
C LEU A 179 1.45 9.84 5.90
N HIS A 180 1.49 10.49 7.07
CA HIS A 180 0.29 10.78 7.83
C HIS A 180 -0.47 11.97 7.22
N GLU A 181 -1.80 11.86 7.18
CA GLU A 181 -2.69 12.98 6.88
C GLU A 181 -2.70 14.02 8.00
N ASN A 182 -3.18 15.21 7.67
CA ASN A 182 -3.51 16.24 8.66
C ASN A 182 -4.61 15.74 9.61
N LYS A 183 -4.67 16.31 10.80
CA LYS A 183 -5.71 15.95 11.78
C LYS A 183 -7.13 16.39 11.37
N ASN A 184 -7.24 17.50 10.65
CA ASN A 184 -8.51 18.20 10.39
C ASN A 184 -9.07 17.97 8.99
N ASP A 185 -8.27 17.46 8.06
CA ASP A 185 -8.67 17.19 6.67
C ASP A 185 -8.03 15.88 6.18
N ARG A 186 -8.36 15.47 4.96
CA ARG A 186 -7.79 14.27 4.32
C ARG A 186 -6.53 14.57 3.48
N ASN A 187 -6.00 15.78 3.57
CA ASN A 187 -4.81 16.15 2.82
C ASN A 187 -3.55 15.59 3.45
N ALA A 188 -2.60 15.25 2.61
CA ALA A 188 -1.26 14.86 3.03
C ALA A 188 -0.61 15.97 3.85
N LYS A 189 0.14 15.60 4.89
CA LYS A 189 0.62 16.54 5.91
C LYS A 189 1.73 17.46 5.39
N GLY A 190 1.48 18.76 5.42
CA GLY A 190 2.46 19.82 5.20
C GLY A 190 2.94 19.94 3.74
N HIS A 191 3.98 20.75 3.53
CA HIS A 191 4.62 20.89 2.21
C HIS A 191 5.14 19.56 1.67
N LEU A 192 5.73 18.73 2.52
CA LEU A 192 6.21 17.40 2.13
C LEU A 192 5.08 16.58 1.50
N GLY A 193 3.88 16.57 2.11
CA GLY A 193 2.73 15.88 1.56
C GLY A 193 2.35 16.37 0.18
N SER A 194 2.27 17.68 -0.02
CA SER A 194 1.94 18.28 -1.32
C SER A 194 2.93 17.89 -2.40
N TYR A 195 4.24 17.97 -2.12
CA TYR A 195 5.28 17.60 -3.08
C TYR A 195 5.27 16.10 -3.41
N LEU A 196 5.05 15.24 -2.40
CA LEU A 196 4.97 13.79 -2.64
C LEU A 196 3.76 13.43 -3.50
N VAL A 197 2.57 13.98 -3.21
CA VAL A 197 1.34 13.75 -4.02
C VAL A 197 1.54 14.18 -5.47
N GLN A 198 2.16 15.35 -5.71
CA GLN A 198 2.39 15.86 -7.06
C GLN A 198 3.33 14.98 -7.89
N ASN A 199 4.28 14.30 -7.25
CA ASN A 199 5.32 13.54 -7.93
C ASN A 199 5.04 12.02 -7.94
N ALA A 200 4.17 11.52 -7.08
CA ALA A 200 3.83 10.10 -7.03
C ALA A 200 3.14 9.63 -8.32
N GLU A 201 3.39 8.38 -8.70
CA GLU A 201 2.64 7.69 -9.75
C GLU A 201 1.24 7.34 -9.27
N THR A 202 1.14 6.86 -8.04
CA THR A 202 -0.10 6.50 -7.38
C THR A 202 -0.13 7.07 -5.97
N THR A 203 -1.23 7.70 -5.59
CA THR A 203 -1.52 8.09 -4.21
C THR A 203 -2.80 7.37 -3.77
N ALA A 204 -2.72 6.60 -2.69
CA ALA A 204 -3.86 5.92 -2.08
C ALA A 204 -4.06 6.39 -0.63
N SER A 205 -5.31 6.62 -0.24
CA SER A 205 -5.66 6.94 1.13
C SER A 205 -6.20 5.71 1.87
N LEU A 206 -5.85 5.59 3.16
CA LEU A 206 -6.38 4.59 4.07
C LEU A 206 -7.10 5.26 5.22
N ALA A 207 -8.39 4.96 5.35
CA ALA A 207 -9.23 5.37 6.47
C ALA A 207 -9.85 4.15 7.15
N LYS A 208 -10.28 4.30 8.42
CA LYS A 208 -11.16 3.30 9.01
C LYS A 208 -12.48 3.29 8.27
N SER A 209 -13.01 2.11 7.96
CA SER A 209 -14.32 1.98 7.33
C SER A 209 -15.41 2.54 8.24
N GLU A 210 -16.30 3.34 7.68
CA GLU A 210 -17.48 3.87 8.37
C GLU A 210 -18.63 2.85 8.36
N THR A 211 -18.61 1.93 7.42
CA THR A 211 -19.66 0.93 7.20
C THR A 211 -19.36 -0.40 7.87
N THR A 212 -18.10 -0.83 7.85
CA THR A 212 -17.68 -2.14 8.36
C THR A 212 -16.80 -1.99 9.61
N PRO A 213 -17.32 -2.27 10.82
CA PRO A 213 -16.52 -2.22 12.05
C PRO A 213 -15.29 -3.13 11.95
N GLY A 214 -14.13 -2.56 12.25
CA GLY A 214 -12.88 -3.33 12.21
C GLY A 214 -12.19 -3.37 10.85
N ALA A 215 -12.78 -2.84 9.77
CA ALA A 215 -12.17 -2.71 8.46
C ALA A 215 -11.49 -1.35 8.23
N SER A 216 -10.79 -1.23 7.12
CA SER A 216 -10.22 0.01 6.61
C SER A 216 -10.48 0.11 5.12
N ASP A 217 -10.92 1.28 4.67
CA ASP A 217 -11.10 1.59 3.26
C ASP A 217 -9.76 2.01 2.66
N ILE A 218 -9.48 1.53 1.46
CA ILE A 218 -8.35 1.91 0.62
C ILE A 218 -8.92 2.54 -0.65
N VAL A 219 -8.64 3.82 -0.83
CA VAL A 219 -9.22 4.61 -1.92
C VAL A 219 -8.09 5.18 -2.78
N PRO A 220 -8.13 5.02 -4.12
CA PRO A 220 -7.24 5.76 -5.00
C PRO A 220 -7.59 7.24 -4.94
N GLU A 221 -6.60 8.09 -4.66
CA GLU A 221 -6.77 9.54 -4.68
C GLU A 221 -6.29 10.14 -6.00
N TYR A 222 -5.12 9.69 -6.45
CA TYR A 222 -4.50 10.08 -7.70
C TYR A 222 -3.73 8.91 -8.28
N THR A 223 -3.86 8.70 -9.58
CA THR A 223 -3.04 7.74 -10.31
C THR A 223 -2.75 8.25 -11.71
N ARG A 224 -1.54 7.99 -12.22
CA ARG A 224 -1.18 8.25 -13.61
C ARG A 224 -1.70 7.16 -14.56
N ASN A 225 -2.04 6.01 -14.01
CA ASN A 225 -2.59 4.85 -14.73
C ASN A 225 -4.12 4.80 -14.59
N LYS A 226 -4.74 3.72 -15.12
CA LYS A 226 -6.16 3.43 -14.88
C LYS A 226 -6.41 3.34 -13.37
N GLU A 227 -7.38 4.10 -12.89
CA GLU A 227 -7.77 4.11 -11.48
C GLU A 227 -8.32 2.74 -11.06
N PHE A 228 -7.79 2.20 -9.97
CA PHE A 228 -8.28 0.96 -9.40
C PHE A 228 -9.52 1.20 -8.52
N PRO A 229 -10.41 0.20 -8.36
CA PRO A 229 -11.60 0.36 -7.54
C PRO A 229 -11.26 0.51 -6.06
N SER A 230 -12.08 1.23 -5.30
CA SER A 230 -11.96 1.29 -3.85
C SER A 230 -12.05 -0.11 -3.26
N MET A 231 -11.23 -0.38 -2.25
CA MET A 231 -11.13 -1.66 -1.57
C MET A 231 -11.45 -1.51 -0.08
N GLU A 232 -12.00 -2.56 0.49
CA GLU A 232 -12.07 -2.72 1.95
C GLU A 232 -11.05 -3.76 2.40
N MET A 233 -10.28 -3.42 3.42
CA MET A 233 -9.28 -4.29 4.04
C MET A 233 -9.72 -4.68 5.44
N THR A 234 -9.88 -5.98 5.69
CA THR A 234 -10.15 -6.54 7.00
C THR A 234 -8.97 -7.35 7.50
N ILE A 235 -8.60 -7.18 8.78
CA ILE A 235 -7.60 -8.02 9.43
C ILE A 235 -8.30 -9.28 9.91
N THR A 236 -8.02 -10.41 9.26
CA THR A 236 -8.64 -11.71 9.55
C THR A 236 -7.85 -12.56 10.54
N GLY A 237 -6.60 -12.17 10.79
CA GLY A 237 -5.72 -12.83 11.74
C GLY A 237 -4.51 -11.97 12.07
N TYR A 238 -3.61 -12.53 12.87
CA TYR A 238 -2.40 -11.79 13.26
C TYR A 238 -1.52 -11.44 12.04
N ASP A 239 -1.41 -12.36 11.10
CA ASP A 239 -0.54 -12.28 9.92
C ASP A 239 -1.32 -12.32 8.60
N SER A 240 -2.61 -12.01 8.61
CA SER A 240 -3.47 -12.10 7.43
C SER A 240 -4.43 -10.92 7.32
N ILE A 241 -4.68 -10.52 6.09
CA ILE A 241 -5.73 -9.58 5.72
C ILE A 241 -6.57 -10.16 4.59
N GLU A 242 -7.80 -9.70 4.49
CA GLU A 242 -8.68 -9.90 3.36
C GLU A 242 -8.88 -8.56 2.67
N LEU A 243 -8.87 -8.57 1.34
CA LEU A 243 -9.18 -7.42 0.50
C LEU A 243 -10.42 -7.74 -0.32
N VAL A 244 -11.37 -6.82 -0.36
CA VAL A 244 -12.60 -6.95 -1.14
C VAL A 244 -12.83 -5.65 -1.88
N GLN A 245 -13.28 -5.73 -3.14
CA GLN A 245 -13.71 -4.57 -3.89
C GLN A 245 -15.00 -4.00 -3.25
N LYS A 246 -15.08 -2.69 -3.07
CA LYS A 246 -16.18 -2.08 -2.33
C LYS A 246 -17.52 -2.18 -3.06
N ASP A 247 -17.50 -2.07 -4.38
CA ASP A 247 -18.69 -2.21 -5.23
C ASP A 247 -19.29 -3.63 -5.16
N ASP A 248 -18.44 -4.64 -4.99
CA ASP A 248 -18.92 -6.03 -4.81
C ASP A 248 -19.64 -6.20 -3.47
N LEU A 249 -19.22 -5.50 -2.41
CA LEU A 249 -19.90 -5.54 -1.12
C LEU A 249 -21.28 -4.90 -1.18
N GLU A 250 -21.45 -3.80 -1.89
CA GLU A 250 -22.75 -3.17 -2.10
C GLU A 250 -23.68 -4.09 -2.90
N ALA A 251 -23.18 -4.69 -3.98
CA ALA A 251 -23.93 -5.65 -4.78
C ALA A 251 -24.32 -6.93 -4.00
N ILE A 252 -23.44 -7.40 -3.11
CA ILE A 252 -23.75 -8.52 -2.20
C ILE A 252 -24.80 -8.11 -1.17
N ALA A 253 -24.66 -6.92 -0.56
CA ALA A 253 -25.62 -6.41 0.40
C ALA A 253 -27.02 -6.24 -0.23
N GLU A 254 -27.12 -5.69 -1.45
CA GLU A 254 -28.37 -5.59 -2.18
C GLU A 254 -29.00 -6.97 -2.47
N ARG A 255 -28.22 -7.97 -2.88
CA ARG A 255 -28.70 -9.34 -3.10
C ARG A 255 -29.20 -9.99 -1.82
N VAL A 256 -28.50 -9.80 -0.71
CA VAL A 256 -28.90 -10.31 0.61
C VAL A 256 -30.22 -9.66 1.06
N TRP A 257 -30.36 -8.35 0.83
CA TRP A 257 -31.61 -7.62 1.13
C TRP A 257 -32.78 -8.15 0.30
N VAL A 258 -32.60 -8.32 -1.01
CA VAL A 258 -33.67 -8.88 -1.89
C VAL A 258 -34.03 -10.28 -1.45
N ASP A 259 -33.09 -11.12 -1.07
CA ASP A 259 -33.36 -12.47 -0.56
C ASP A 259 -34.13 -12.47 0.78
N GLU A 260 -33.84 -11.55 1.69
CA GLU A 260 -34.54 -11.40 2.96
C GLU A 260 -35.97 -10.89 2.76
N ASP A 261 -36.22 -9.95 1.86
CA ASP A 261 -37.55 -9.48 1.48
C ASP A 261 -38.34 -10.55 0.73
N MET A 262 -37.71 -11.31 -0.14
CA MET A 262 -38.32 -12.47 -0.82
C MET A 262 -38.72 -13.53 0.20
N LYS A 263 -37.92 -13.84 1.19
CA LYS A 263 -38.26 -14.79 2.29
C LYS A 263 -39.43 -14.30 3.12
N ARG A 264 -39.59 -12.98 3.32
CA ARG A 264 -40.74 -12.39 4.01
C ARG A 264 -42.01 -12.42 3.16
N MET A 265 -41.91 -12.30 1.84
CA MET A 265 -43.07 -12.30 0.91
C MET A 265 -43.52 -13.71 0.49
N LEU A 266 -42.67 -14.72 0.51
CA LEU A 266 -42.97 -16.09 0.17
C LEU A 266 -44.19 -16.68 0.91
N PRO A 267 -44.41 -16.43 2.24
CA PRO A 267 -45.61 -16.88 2.93
C PRO A 267 -46.91 -16.21 2.45
N LEU A 268 -46.83 -14.96 1.95
CA LEU A 268 -47.94 -14.18 1.46
C LEU A 268 -48.43 -14.66 0.07
N VAL A 269 -47.51 -15.11 -0.77
CA VAL A 269 -47.77 -15.59 -2.12
C VAL A 269 -48.38 -17.02 -2.10
N ASN A 270 -48.03 -17.81 -1.09
CA ASN A 270 -48.50 -19.20 -0.95
C ASN A 270 -49.84 -19.34 -0.18
N GLY A 271 -50.61 -18.26 -0.03
CA GLY A 271 -51.99 -18.30 0.47
C GLY A 271 -52.16 -18.74 1.93
N LYS A 272 -51.11 -18.76 2.74
CA LYS A 272 -51.23 -18.97 4.18
C LYS A 272 -51.47 -17.61 4.84
N SER A 273 -52.74 -17.32 5.15
CA SER A 273 -53.13 -16.21 5.99
C SER A 273 -52.37 -16.30 7.34
N VAL A 274 -51.53 -15.34 7.62
CA VAL A 274 -51.01 -15.16 8.96
C VAL A 274 -52.12 -14.56 9.77
N SER A 275 -52.78 -15.38 10.59
CA SER A 275 -53.68 -14.85 11.63
C SER A 275 -52.83 -14.04 12.60
N ALA A 276 -53.17 -12.75 12.70
CA ALA A 276 -52.60 -11.88 13.72
C ALA A 276 -52.90 -12.46 15.11
N ALA A 277 -51.86 -12.65 15.90
CA ALA A 277 -51.91 -12.79 17.34
C ALA A 277 -51.13 -11.64 17.97
#